data_72126882daeccb79fb5b65423a607017
#
_entry.id   72126882daeccb79fb5b65423a607017
#
_cell.length_a   1.000
_cell.length_b   1.000
_cell.length_c   1.000
_cell.angle_alpha   90.00
_cell.angle_beta   90.00
_cell.angle_gamma   90.00
#
_symmetry.space_group_name_H-M   'P 1'
#
loop_
_entity.id
_entity.type
_entity.pdbx_description
1 polymer ?
#
loop_
_entity_poly.entity_id
_entity_poly.type
_entity_poly.pdbx_seq_one_letter_code
_entity_poly.pdbx_strand_id
1 'polypeptide(L)'
;MTLKSLLQIKGYGAWNGGTLTDNSMYEGRVMFFKNGIPVDMQTIEERIGIRTRMVAPDDVRIGTLALQDLIKSTDIDPARIKIIIGATNVGEDKYDAGPLIKHPYEVVKTQSPGAIPFDLYAGCPGYNVAVELVLMLSMAGTLKAGDISVVVGAENIHRAQAFKPLDTANIIFGDDALAVALETTTAMPPAHNPVSIQQTACQLGDDFITELAQAIFSLTGAKRIDGF
;
A
#
# COMPACT_ATOMS: atom_id res chain seq x y z
N MET A 1 19.54 -5.75 -21.40
CA MET A 1 18.11 -5.85 -21.10
C MET A 1 17.90 -5.09 -19.80
N THR A 2 17.14 -4.02 -19.78
CA THR A 2 16.94 -3.19 -18.59
C THR A 2 15.82 -3.81 -17.74
N LEU A 3 15.88 -3.69 -16.43
CA LEU A 3 14.85 -4.16 -15.48
C LEU A 3 13.45 -3.61 -15.78
N LYS A 4 13.36 -2.45 -16.42
CA LYS A 4 12.12 -1.87 -16.95
C LYS A 4 11.33 -2.82 -17.87
N SER A 5 11.98 -3.82 -18.47
CA SER A 5 11.32 -4.79 -19.35
C SER A 5 10.74 -5.99 -18.60
N LEU A 6 11.01 -6.16 -17.29
CA LEU A 6 10.57 -7.34 -16.54
C LEU A 6 9.21 -7.19 -15.87
N LEU A 7 8.92 -6.01 -15.34
CA LEU A 7 7.62 -5.68 -14.75
C LEU A 7 7.01 -4.49 -15.46
N GLN A 8 5.70 -4.54 -15.67
CA GLN A 8 4.90 -3.45 -16.21
C GLN A 8 3.71 -3.19 -15.30
N ILE A 9 3.46 -1.93 -14.94
CA ILE A 9 2.22 -1.54 -14.27
C ILE A 9 1.07 -1.65 -15.28
N LYS A 10 0.08 -2.48 -14.96
CA LYS A 10 -1.11 -2.68 -15.81
C LYS A 10 -2.28 -1.82 -15.40
N GLY A 11 -2.26 -1.36 -14.18
CA GLY A 11 -3.27 -0.48 -13.65
C GLY A 11 -3.23 -0.43 -12.15
N TYR A 12 -4.08 0.41 -11.62
CA TYR A 12 -4.23 0.60 -10.18
C TYR A 12 -5.70 0.85 -9.84
N GLY A 13 -6.04 0.62 -8.59
CA GLY A 13 -7.31 0.99 -7.99
C GLY A 13 -7.08 1.56 -6.60
N ALA A 14 -7.92 2.50 -6.20
CA ALA A 14 -7.79 3.17 -4.93
C ALA A 14 -9.12 3.15 -4.16
N TRP A 15 -9.00 3.24 -2.84
CA TRP A 15 -10.15 3.55 -2.03
C TRP A 15 -10.36 5.06 -1.99
N ASN A 16 -11.53 5.51 -2.44
CA ASN A 16 -11.90 6.93 -2.52
C ASN A 16 -13.07 7.28 -1.59
N GLY A 17 -13.26 6.49 -0.55
CA GLY A 17 -14.31 6.71 0.45
C GLY A 17 -13.72 7.16 1.78
N GLY A 18 -14.53 7.77 2.61
CA GLY A 18 -14.12 8.18 3.96
C GLY A 18 -14.50 9.60 4.28
N THR A 19 -14.27 9.98 5.51
CA THR A 19 -14.53 11.34 5.98
C THR A 19 -13.24 12.11 6.08
N LEU A 20 -13.16 13.24 5.39
CA LEU A 20 -12.06 14.19 5.59
C LEU A 20 -12.26 14.87 6.94
N THR A 21 -11.39 14.56 7.88
CA THR A 21 -11.49 15.02 9.28
C THR A 21 -10.31 15.92 9.60
N ASP A 22 -10.56 17.01 10.27
CA ASP A 22 -9.54 17.94 10.75
C ASP A 22 -8.99 17.54 12.13
N ASN A 23 -8.12 18.37 12.68
CA ASN A 23 -7.47 18.10 13.95
C ASN A 23 -8.41 18.25 15.18
N SER A 24 -9.66 18.72 15.00
CA SER A 24 -10.64 18.81 16.09
C SER A 24 -10.99 17.44 16.68
N MET A 25 -10.76 16.36 15.93
CA MET A 25 -10.92 14.99 16.43
C MET A 25 -10.05 14.68 17.65
N TYR A 26 -9.03 15.48 17.92
CA TYR A 26 -8.15 15.34 19.09
C TYR A 26 -8.49 16.30 20.23
N GLU A 27 -9.47 17.18 20.07
CA GLU A 27 -9.92 18.08 21.15
C GLU A 27 -10.42 17.30 22.37
N GLY A 28 -10.07 17.80 23.54
CA GLY A 28 -10.42 17.16 24.81
C GLY A 28 -9.61 15.89 25.14
N ARG A 29 -8.69 15.48 24.27
CA ARG A 29 -7.78 14.37 24.54
C ARG A 29 -6.50 14.90 25.16
N VAL A 30 -6.16 14.42 26.36
CA VAL A 30 -4.95 14.86 27.06
C VAL A 30 -3.74 14.14 26.46
N MET A 31 -3.04 14.83 25.59
CA MET A 31 -1.82 14.34 24.95
C MET A 31 -0.73 15.42 25.01
N PHE A 32 0.53 14.99 25.08
CA PHE A 32 1.68 15.89 25.07
C PHE A 32 2.75 15.38 24.13
N PHE A 33 3.39 16.29 23.38
CA PHE A 33 4.65 15.99 22.74
C PHE A 33 5.73 15.68 23.78
N LYS A 34 6.82 15.01 23.37
CA LYS A 34 7.93 14.63 24.26
C LYS A 34 8.52 15.81 25.07
N ASN A 35 8.40 17.02 24.56
CA ASN A 35 8.86 18.25 25.21
C ASN A 35 7.80 18.90 26.14
N GLY A 36 6.71 18.21 26.44
CA GLY A 36 5.66 18.71 27.35
C GLY A 36 4.69 19.71 26.74
N ILE A 37 4.77 19.98 25.43
CA ILE A 37 3.81 20.85 24.75
C ILE A 37 2.50 20.08 24.52
N PRO A 38 1.33 20.67 24.85
CA PRO A 38 0.04 20.04 24.58
C PRO A 38 -0.14 19.73 23.09
N VAL A 39 -0.79 18.62 22.81
CA VAL A 39 -1.25 18.27 21.44
C VAL A 39 -2.68 18.80 21.30
N ASP A 40 -2.82 19.89 20.57
CA ASP A 40 -4.09 20.48 20.17
C ASP A 40 -4.08 20.78 18.66
N MET A 41 -5.19 21.27 18.13
CA MET A 41 -5.34 21.58 16.72
C MET A 41 -4.23 22.47 16.17
N GLN A 42 -3.94 23.54 16.89
CA GLN A 42 -2.96 24.54 16.46
C GLN A 42 -1.54 23.96 16.48
N THR A 43 -1.17 23.29 17.56
CA THR A 43 0.18 22.69 17.68
C THR A 43 0.41 21.55 16.71
N ILE A 44 -0.61 20.79 16.31
CA ILE A 44 -0.50 19.78 15.24
C ILE A 44 -0.20 20.48 13.91
N GLU A 45 -0.97 21.50 13.55
CA GLU A 45 -0.77 22.22 12.29
C GLU A 45 0.60 22.93 12.25
N GLU A 46 0.96 23.65 13.31
CA GLU A 46 2.21 24.43 13.35
C GLU A 46 3.47 23.55 13.36
N ARG A 47 3.42 22.37 14.01
CA ARG A 47 4.62 21.52 14.17
C ARG A 47 4.75 20.43 13.13
N ILE A 48 3.63 19.94 12.59
CA ILE A 48 3.59 18.77 11.71
C ILE A 48 3.12 19.16 10.30
N GLY A 49 2.38 20.28 10.19
CA GLY A 49 1.82 20.75 8.92
C GLY A 49 0.56 20.00 8.47
N ILE A 50 0.05 19.05 9.27
CA ILE A 50 -1.15 18.28 8.93
C ILE A 50 -2.39 19.03 9.39
N ARG A 51 -3.27 19.36 8.45
CA ARG A 51 -4.55 20.03 8.70
C ARG A 51 -5.71 19.06 8.74
N THR A 52 -5.71 18.13 7.81
CA THR A 52 -6.78 17.16 7.63
C THR A 52 -6.21 15.79 7.34
N ARG A 53 -7.01 14.77 7.58
CA ARG A 53 -6.72 13.38 7.23
C ARG A 53 -7.98 12.65 6.83
N MET A 54 -7.84 11.63 6.02
CA MET A 54 -8.94 10.73 5.71
C MET A 54 -9.13 9.74 6.85
N VAL A 55 -10.37 9.49 7.24
CA VAL A 55 -10.77 8.50 8.24
C VAL A 55 -11.78 7.54 7.61
N ALA A 56 -11.44 6.27 7.61
CA ALA A 56 -12.30 5.22 7.10
C ALA A 56 -13.38 4.86 8.14
N PRO A 57 -14.62 4.52 7.71
CA PRO A 57 -15.60 3.90 8.57
C PRO A 57 -15.08 2.58 9.15
N ASP A 58 -15.47 2.25 10.39
CA ASP A 58 -14.96 1.08 11.11
C ASP A 58 -15.28 -0.26 10.45
N ASP A 59 -16.38 -0.34 9.71
CA ASP A 59 -16.87 -1.54 9.05
C ASP A 59 -16.35 -1.71 7.61
N VAL A 60 -15.59 -0.75 7.10
CA VAL A 60 -15.13 -0.73 5.70
C VAL A 60 -13.78 -1.42 5.56
N ARG A 61 -13.69 -2.33 4.60
CA ARG A 61 -12.48 -3.04 4.18
C ARG A 61 -11.80 -2.29 3.03
N ILE A 62 -11.03 -1.27 3.34
CA ILE A 62 -10.48 -0.34 2.35
C ILE A 62 -9.58 -1.02 1.31
N GLY A 63 -8.75 -2.00 1.73
CA GLY A 63 -7.92 -2.77 0.80
C GLY A 63 -8.76 -3.61 -0.18
N THR A 64 -9.90 -4.15 0.28
CA THR A 64 -10.86 -4.86 -0.61
C THR A 64 -11.45 -3.91 -1.64
N LEU A 65 -11.82 -2.71 -1.23
CA LEU A 65 -12.39 -1.71 -2.13
C LEU A 65 -11.37 -1.22 -3.16
N ALA A 66 -10.12 -1.03 -2.77
CA ALA A 66 -9.03 -0.68 -3.69
C ALA A 66 -8.82 -1.79 -4.74
N LEU A 67 -8.84 -3.07 -4.35
CA LEU A 67 -8.74 -4.17 -5.31
C LEU A 67 -9.97 -4.26 -6.22
N GLN A 68 -11.17 -4.03 -5.69
CA GLN A 68 -12.40 -4.01 -6.50
C GLN A 68 -12.36 -2.87 -7.51
N ASP A 69 -11.86 -1.70 -7.11
CA ASP A 69 -11.68 -0.56 -8.01
C ASP A 69 -10.67 -0.88 -9.10
N LEU A 70 -9.52 -1.48 -8.77
CA LEU A 70 -8.54 -1.97 -9.75
C LEU A 70 -9.19 -2.87 -10.81
N ILE A 71 -9.97 -3.87 -10.39
CA ILE A 71 -10.60 -4.82 -11.31
C ILE A 71 -11.67 -4.16 -12.18
N LYS A 72 -12.42 -3.20 -11.63
CA LYS A 72 -13.48 -2.51 -12.35
C LYS A 72 -12.98 -1.44 -13.31
N SER A 73 -11.91 -0.74 -12.95
CA SER A 73 -11.38 0.41 -13.69
C SER A 73 -10.35 0.03 -14.75
N THR A 74 -9.95 -1.25 -14.79
CA THR A 74 -8.93 -1.74 -15.72
C THR A 74 -9.43 -2.95 -16.50
N ASP A 75 -8.72 -3.30 -17.58
CA ASP A 75 -8.95 -4.48 -18.40
C ASP A 75 -8.18 -5.73 -17.92
N ILE A 76 -7.79 -5.74 -16.65
CA ILE A 76 -7.05 -6.88 -16.08
C ILE A 76 -7.95 -8.10 -16.02
N ASP A 77 -7.48 -9.20 -16.60
CA ASP A 77 -8.10 -10.51 -16.43
C ASP A 77 -7.72 -11.08 -15.05
N PRO A 78 -8.68 -11.22 -14.12
CA PRO A 78 -8.38 -11.76 -12.78
C PRO A 78 -7.82 -13.19 -12.82
N ALA A 79 -8.09 -13.99 -13.85
CA ALA A 79 -7.57 -15.35 -13.99
C ALA A 79 -6.03 -15.38 -14.13
N ARG A 80 -5.43 -14.27 -14.52
CA ARG A 80 -3.98 -14.11 -14.64
C ARG A 80 -3.30 -13.73 -13.33
N ILE A 81 -4.04 -13.40 -12.29
CA ILE A 81 -3.48 -13.04 -10.98
C ILE A 81 -2.91 -14.30 -10.33
N LYS A 82 -1.61 -14.27 -9.99
CA LYS A 82 -0.87 -15.39 -9.37
C LYS A 82 -0.51 -15.12 -7.92
N ILE A 83 -0.31 -13.86 -7.58
CA ILE A 83 0.08 -13.45 -6.24
C ILE A 83 -0.72 -12.20 -5.88
N ILE A 84 -1.16 -12.14 -4.63
CA ILE A 84 -1.73 -10.94 -4.01
C ILE A 84 -1.00 -10.70 -2.70
N ILE A 85 -0.30 -9.58 -2.59
CA ILE A 85 0.47 -9.21 -1.40
C ILE A 85 -0.23 -8.05 -0.71
N GLY A 86 -0.63 -8.22 0.54
CA GLY A 86 -1.10 -7.17 1.41
C GLY A 86 0.07 -6.54 2.17
N ALA A 87 0.37 -5.27 1.91
CA ALA A 87 1.38 -4.52 2.63
C ALA A 87 0.71 -3.58 3.64
N THR A 88 0.99 -3.75 4.92
CA THR A 88 0.37 -2.98 6.00
C THR A 88 1.29 -2.87 7.21
N ASN A 89 1.10 -1.81 8.01
CA ASN A 89 1.68 -1.66 9.36
C ASN A 89 0.68 -2.06 10.46
N VAL A 90 -0.59 -2.17 10.09
CA VAL A 90 -1.66 -2.53 11.02
C VAL A 90 -1.82 -4.04 11.01
N GLY A 91 -1.24 -4.71 12.00
CA GLY A 91 -1.37 -6.15 12.17
C GLY A 91 -2.81 -6.60 12.41
N GLU A 92 -2.98 -7.91 12.59
CA GLU A 92 -4.28 -8.49 12.94
C GLU A 92 -4.90 -7.74 14.12
N ASP A 93 -6.05 -7.17 13.86
CA ASP A 93 -6.89 -6.60 14.89
C ASP A 93 -7.49 -7.73 15.73
N LYS A 94 -7.39 -7.64 17.03
CA LYS A 94 -8.04 -8.56 17.98
C LYS A 94 -9.56 -8.63 17.82
N TYR A 95 -10.14 -7.73 17.03
CA TYR A 95 -11.56 -7.46 16.91
C TYR A 95 -12.09 -7.72 15.49
N ASP A 96 -11.68 -8.83 14.86
CA ASP A 96 -12.33 -9.34 13.65
C ASP A 96 -11.89 -8.78 12.29
N ALA A 97 -10.83 -8.02 12.25
CA ALA A 97 -10.16 -7.76 10.98
C ALA A 97 -9.19 -8.92 10.72
N GLY A 98 -9.61 -9.95 10.06
CA GLY A 98 -8.68 -10.98 9.56
C GLY A 98 -7.52 -10.35 8.78
N PRO A 99 -6.52 -11.15 8.38
CA PRO A 99 -5.40 -10.65 7.59
C PRO A 99 -5.87 -9.71 6.49
N LEU A 100 -5.16 -8.62 6.27
CA LEU A 100 -5.52 -7.64 5.23
C LEU A 100 -5.90 -8.32 3.92
N ILE A 101 -5.13 -9.33 3.55
CA ILE A 101 -5.26 -10.00 2.26
C ILE A 101 -6.39 -11.02 2.17
N LYS A 102 -6.91 -11.50 3.26
CA LYS A 102 -8.01 -12.49 3.24
C LYS A 102 -9.20 -11.94 2.45
N HIS A 103 -9.59 -10.71 2.71
CA HIS A 103 -10.75 -10.10 2.07
C HIS A 103 -10.50 -9.71 0.61
N PRO A 104 -9.39 -9.06 0.24
CA PRO A 104 -9.03 -8.88 -1.16
C PRO A 104 -8.98 -10.18 -1.96
N TYR A 105 -8.43 -11.25 -1.38
CA TYR A 105 -8.40 -12.55 -2.05
C TYR A 105 -9.81 -13.10 -2.35
N GLU A 106 -10.77 -12.93 -1.43
CA GLU A 106 -12.15 -13.37 -1.64
C GLU A 106 -12.80 -12.73 -2.91
N VAL A 107 -12.33 -11.54 -3.30
CA VAL A 107 -12.80 -10.85 -4.51
C VAL A 107 -12.43 -11.63 -5.78
N VAL A 108 -11.27 -12.27 -5.81
CA VAL A 108 -10.71 -12.90 -7.02
C VAL A 108 -10.64 -14.41 -6.97
N LYS A 109 -10.86 -15.06 -5.82
CA LYS A 109 -10.63 -16.51 -5.62
C LYS A 109 -11.38 -17.41 -6.58
N THR A 110 -12.58 -17.01 -7.00
CA THR A 110 -13.38 -17.79 -7.96
C THR A 110 -12.83 -17.71 -9.38
N GLN A 111 -12.16 -16.61 -9.73
CA GLN A 111 -11.60 -16.34 -11.04
C GLN A 111 -10.12 -16.71 -11.13
N SER A 112 -9.44 -16.73 -9.98
CA SER A 112 -8.02 -17.07 -9.84
C SER A 112 -7.77 -17.99 -8.65
N PRO A 113 -8.28 -19.24 -8.67
CA PRO A 113 -8.18 -20.15 -7.53
C PRO A 113 -6.73 -20.55 -7.18
N GLY A 114 -5.80 -20.38 -8.10
CA GLY A 114 -4.37 -20.63 -7.90
C GLY A 114 -3.55 -19.44 -7.41
N ALA A 115 -4.18 -18.29 -7.17
CA ALA A 115 -3.46 -17.14 -6.63
C ALA A 115 -3.03 -17.39 -5.17
N ILE A 116 -1.83 -16.97 -4.84
CA ILE A 116 -1.24 -17.09 -3.50
C ILE A 116 -1.40 -15.75 -2.78
N PRO A 117 -2.29 -15.65 -1.77
CA PRO A 117 -2.45 -14.46 -0.96
C PRO A 117 -1.57 -14.53 0.28
N PHE A 118 -0.91 -13.43 0.64
CA PHE A 118 -0.22 -13.29 1.92
C PHE A 118 -0.04 -11.83 2.32
N ASP A 119 0.12 -11.58 3.61
CA ASP A 119 0.42 -10.27 4.16
C ASP A 119 1.92 -10.09 4.39
N LEU A 120 2.39 -8.86 4.18
CA LEU A 120 3.75 -8.44 4.41
C LEU A 120 3.77 -7.28 5.43
N TYR A 121 4.48 -7.50 6.52
CA TYR A 121 4.70 -6.51 7.58
C TYR A 121 6.18 -6.10 7.57
N ALA A 122 6.48 -5.03 6.89
CA ALA A 122 7.87 -4.53 6.76
C ALA A 122 7.99 -3.04 7.11
N GLY A 123 7.09 -2.52 7.95
CA GLY A 123 7.08 -1.11 8.31
C GLY A 123 6.70 -0.19 7.14
N CYS A 124 7.06 1.08 7.24
CA CYS A 124 6.77 2.10 6.22
C CYS A 124 7.21 1.71 4.80
N PRO A 125 8.36 1.03 4.56
CA PRO A 125 8.75 0.57 3.22
C PRO A 125 8.04 -0.71 2.76
N GLY A 126 7.05 -1.23 3.49
CA GLY A 126 6.40 -2.52 3.22
C GLY A 126 5.88 -2.65 1.79
N TYR A 127 5.31 -1.59 1.24
CA TYR A 127 4.85 -1.58 -0.15
C TYR A 127 6.01 -1.78 -1.15
N ASN A 128 7.12 -1.07 -0.95
CA ASN A 128 8.31 -1.21 -1.81
C ASN A 128 8.91 -2.61 -1.71
N VAL A 129 8.98 -3.17 -0.50
CA VAL A 129 9.45 -4.55 -0.28
C VAL A 129 8.55 -5.57 -0.98
N ALA A 130 7.22 -5.35 -1.01
CA ALA A 130 6.30 -6.19 -1.75
C ALA A 130 6.57 -6.15 -3.27
N VAL A 131 6.81 -4.96 -3.83
CA VAL A 131 7.18 -4.81 -5.25
C VAL A 131 8.52 -5.47 -5.56
N GLU A 132 9.53 -5.33 -4.70
CA GLU A 132 10.81 -6.01 -4.84
C GLU A 132 10.64 -7.54 -4.82
N LEU A 133 9.79 -8.07 -3.96
CA LEU A 133 9.51 -9.50 -3.91
C LEU A 133 8.88 -10.00 -5.23
N VAL A 134 7.93 -9.25 -5.80
CA VAL A 134 7.36 -9.56 -7.13
C VAL A 134 8.46 -9.60 -8.19
N LEU A 135 9.37 -8.61 -8.18
CA LEU A 135 10.49 -8.56 -9.10
C LEU A 135 11.41 -9.79 -8.93
N MET A 136 11.76 -10.15 -7.71
CA MET A 136 12.60 -11.32 -7.42
C MET A 136 11.94 -12.63 -7.90
N LEU A 137 10.64 -12.81 -7.68
CA LEU A 137 9.89 -13.97 -8.15
C LEU A 137 9.83 -14.04 -9.69
N SER A 138 9.73 -12.88 -10.35
CA SER A 138 9.79 -12.79 -11.82
C SER A 138 11.19 -13.13 -12.33
N MET A 139 12.25 -12.62 -11.68
CA MET A 139 13.65 -12.94 -12.01
C MET A 139 13.96 -14.41 -11.80
N ALA A 140 13.43 -15.03 -10.75
CA ALA A 140 13.59 -16.45 -10.47
C ALA A 140 12.79 -17.35 -11.44
N GLY A 141 11.97 -16.76 -12.32
CA GLY A 141 11.10 -17.49 -13.23
C GLY A 141 9.94 -18.21 -12.56
N THR A 142 9.64 -17.87 -11.30
CA THR A 142 8.44 -18.37 -10.61
C THR A 142 7.19 -17.75 -11.22
N LEU A 143 7.23 -16.45 -11.49
CA LEU A 143 6.24 -15.75 -12.29
C LEU A 143 6.65 -15.77 -13.76
N LYS A 144 5.71 -16.08 -14.62
CA LYS A 144 5.91 -16.19 -16.07
C LYS A 144 5.45 -14.93 -16.78
N ALA A 145 5.93 -14.71 -18.01
CA ALA A 145 5.42 -13.64 -18.86
C ALA A 145 3.90 -13.74 -18.99
N GLY A 146 3.23 -12.64 -18.73
CA GLY A 146 1.78 -12.57 -18.71
C GLY A 146 1.15 -12.82 -17.33
N ASP A 147 1.86 -13.32 -16.33
CA ASP A 147 1.35 -13.44 -14.96
C ASP A 147 1.21 -12.05 -14.33
N ILE A 148 0.14 -11.88 -13.57
CA ILE A 148 -0.16 -10.65 -12.83
C ILE A 148 0.07 -10.89 -11.35
N SER A 149 0.76 -9.95 -10.72
CA SER A 149 0.87 -9.83 -9.27
C SER A 149 0.15 -8.56 -8.83
N VAL A 150 -0.59 -8.64 -7.74
CA VAL A 150 -1.25 -7.47 -7.16
C VAL A 150 -0.62 -7.15 -5.81
N VAL A 151 -0.20 -5.91 -5.63
CA VAL A 151 0.23 -5.39 -4.32
C VAL A 151 -0.87 -4.46 -3.82
N VAL A 152 -1.38 -4.75 -2.64
CA VAL A 152 -2.41 -3.97 -1.95
C VAL A 152 -1.79 -3.34 -0.72
N GLY A 153 -1.56 -2.03 -0.75
CA GLY A 153 -1.25 -1.25 0.44
C GLY A 153 -2.56 -0.80 1.09
N ALA A 154 -2.73 -1.03 2.38
CA ALA A 154 -3.90 -0.53 3.08
C ALA A 154 -3.59 -0.29 4.56
N GLU A 155 -3.89 0.94 5.01
CA GLU A 155 -3.69 1.36 6.39
C GLU A 155 -4.99 1.93 6.94
N ASN A 156 -5.66 1.17 7.81
CA ASN A 156 -6.79 1.65 8.60
C ASN A 156 -6.31 1.89 10.03
N ILE A 157 -5.51 2.94 10.20
CA ILE A 157 -4.82 3.23 11.46
C ILE A 157 -5.80 3.72 12.53
N HIS A 158 -6.82 4.50 12.14
CA HIS A 158 -7.79 5.02 13.09
C HIS A 158 -8.58 3.92 13.77
N ARG A 159 -8.99 2.90 13.03
CA ARG A 159 -9.63 1.70 13.59
C ARG A 159 -8.69 0.95 14.55
N ALA A 160 -7.46 0.71 14.14
CA ALA A 160 -6.47 0.04 14.98
C ALA A 160 -6.14 0.83 16.24
N GLN A 161 -6.22 2.16 16.19
CA GLN A 161 -5.93 3.07 17.29
C GLN A 161 -7.10 3.26 18.25
N ALA A 162 -8.33 3.02 17.82
CA ALA A 162 -9.50 3.12 18.70
C ALA A 162 -9.35 2.26 19.97
N PHE A 163 -8.49 1.25 19.93
CA PHE A 163 -8.24 0.30 21.00
C PHE A 163 -6.89 0.47 21.71
N LYS A 164 -6.07 1.44 21.28
CA LYS A 164 -4.76 1.70 21.90
C LYS A 164 -4.76 3.04 22.62
N PRO A 165 -3.94 3.20 23.69
CA PRO A 165 -3.71 4.52 24.25
C PRO A 165 -3.24 5.47 23.15
N LEU A 166 -3.77 6.69 23.15
CA LEU A 166 -3.37 7.70 22.18
C LEU A 166 -1.88 8.00 22.32
N ASP A 167 -1.15 7.69 21.26
CA ASP A 167 0.25 8.08 21.09
C ASP A 167 0.31 9.29 20.15
N THR A 168 1.32 10.16 20.36
CA THR A 168 1.58 11.28 19.46
C THR A 168 1.90 10.84 18.02
N ALA A 169 2.31 9.59 17.81
CA ALA A 169 2.44 9.01 16.47
C ALA A 169 1.10 8.96 15.72
N ASN A 170 -0.02 8.85 16.44
CA ASN A 170 -1.35 8.71 15.87
C ASN A 170 -1.85 9.96 15.14
N ILE A 171 -1.33 11.14 15.49
CA ILE A 171 -1.70 12.39 14.85
C ILE A 171 -1.11 12.56 13.44
N ILE A 172 -0.16 11.71 13.05
CA ILE A 172 0.54 11.79 11.77
C ILE A 172 -0.24 11.06 10.66
N PHE A 173 -1.00 10.03 11.02
CA PHE A 173 -1.56 9.10 10.04
C PHE A 173 -2.99 9.46 9.61
N GLY A 174 -3.32 9.08 8.38
CA GLY A 174 -4.66 8.95 7.83
C GLY A 174 -4.89 7.53 7.34
N ASP A 175 -6.14 7.20 7.02
CA ASP A 175 -6.50 5.90 6.44
C ASP A 175 -6.50 6.00 4.92
N ASP A 176 -5.90 5.00 4.26
CA ASP A 176 -5.86 4.95 2.80
C ASP A 176 -5.60 3.53 2.29
N ALA A 177 -5.96 3.27 1.02
CA ALA A 177 -5.65 2.01 0.36
C ALA A 177 -5.44 2.17 -1.15
N LEU A 178 -4.43 1.46 -1.65
CA LEU A 178 -4.06 1.40 -3.06
C LEU A 178 -3.79 -0.04 -3.45
N ALA A 179 -4.33 -0.49 -4.58
CA ALA A 179 -3.99 -1.75 -5.23
C ALA A 179 -3.32 -1.48 -6.57
N VAL A 180 -2.17 -2.09 -6.83
CA VAL A 180 -1.46 -1.98 -8.12
C VAL A 180 -1.25 -3.36 -8.70
N ALA A 181 -1.54 -3.50 -9.98
CA ALA A 181 -1.28 -4.71 -10.75
C ALA A 181 0.02 -4.58 -11.53
N LEU A 182 0.89 -5.56 -11.35
CA LEU A 182 2.20 -5.68 -11.99
C LEU A 182 2.19 -6.91 -12.88
N GLU A 183 2.40 -6.74 -14.18
CA GLU A 183 2.54 -7.84 -15.12
C GLU A 183 4.01 -8.20 -15.32
N THR A 184 4.33 -9.48 -15.22
CA THR A 184 5.63 -10.00 -15.65
C THR A 184 5.67 -10.03 -17.18
N THR A 185 6.60 -9.29 -17.81
CA THR A 185 6.64 -9.12 -19.28
C THR A 185 7.57 -10.08 -19.99
N THR A 186 8.70 -10.44 -19.37
CA THR A 186 9.67 -11.38 -19.91
C THR A 186 10.22 -12.29 -18.83
N ALA A 187 10.36 -13.58 -19.15
CA ALA A 187 11.14 -14.47 -18.30
C ALA A 187 12.64 -14.17 -18.51
N MET A 188 13.34 -13.75 -17.48
CA MET A 188 14.80 -13.75 -17.53
C MET A 188 15.29 -15.19 -17.53
N PRO A 189 16.35 -15.50 -18.31
CA PRO A 189 17.06 -16.77 -18.11
C PRO A 189 17.54 -16.83 -16.65
N PRO A 190 17.58 -18.02 -16.03
CA PRO A 190 18.02 -18.19 -14.66
C PRO A 190 19.40 -17.54 -14.50
N ALA A 191 19.49 -16.53 -13.66
CA ALA A 191 20.76 -15.88 -13.36
C ALA A 191 21.62 -16.86 -12.56
N HIS A 192 22.82 -17.15 -13.05
CA HIS A 192 23.77 -17.99 -12.32
C HIS A 192 24.38 -17.31 -11.07
N ASN A 193 24.07 -16.04 -10.86
CA ASN A 193 24.52 -15.29 -9.68
C ASN A 193 23.34 -14.76 -8.86
N PRO A 194 23.30 -14.97 -7.55
CA PRO A 194 22.30 -14.36 -6.70
C PRO A 194 22.47 -12.83 -6.73
N VAL A 195 21.46 -12.13 -7.23
CA VAL A 195 21.40 -10.67 -7.17
C VAL A 195 21.03 -10.29 -5.74
N SER A 196 21.81 -9.42 -5.09
CA SER A 196 21.48 -8.94 -3.75
C SER A 196 20.26 -7.99 -3.82
N ILE A 197 19.45 -7.98 -2.76
CA ILE A 197 18.30 -7.06 -2.64
C ILE A 197 18.72 -5.59 -2.85
N GLN A 198 19.90 -5.21 -2.34
CA GLN A 198 20.45 -3.88 -2.53
C GLN A 198 20.77 -3.55 -4.00
N GLN A 199 21.30 -4.51 -4.75
CA GLN A 199 21.57 -4.32 -6.18
C GLN A 199 20.26 -4.21 -6.98
N THR A 200 19.22 -4.92 -6.58
CA THR A 200 17.90 -4.86 -7.21
C THR A 200 17.23 -3.51 -6.98
N ALA A 201 17.26 -2.99 -5.76
CA ALA A 201 16.72 -1.69 -5.43
C ALA A 201 17.40 -0.54 -6.21
N CYS A 202 18.73 -0.57 -6.32
CA CYS A 202 19.49 0.40 -7.12
C CYS A 202 19.24 0.28 -8.64
N GLN A 203 18.81 -0.89 -9.12
CA GLN A 203 18.56 -1.13 -10.55
C GLN A 203 17.11 -0.91 -10.98
N LEU A 204 16.16 -0.81 -10.05
CA LEU A 204 14.77 -0.41 -10.36
C LEU A 204 14.69 0.99 -10.99
N GLY A 205 15.74 1.75 -10.91
CA GLY A 205 15.94 3.04 -11.56
C GLY A 205 14.93 4.11 -11.12
N ASP A 206 15.37 5.34 -11.10
CA ASP A 206 14.59 6.52 -10.71
C ASP A 206 13.25 6.65 -11.48
N ASP A 207 13.19 6.10 -12.68
CA ASP A 207 12.00 6.21 -13.54
C ASP A 207 10.83 5.31 -13.07
N PHE A 208 11.07 4.07 -12.58
CA PHE A 208 9.99 3.20 -12.08
C PHE A 208 9.43 3.77 -10.76
N ILE A 209 10.33 4.21 -9.88
CA ILE A 209 9.93 4.89 -8.63
C ILE A 209 9.16 6.17 -8.97
N THR A 210 9.61 6.92 -9.99
CA THR A 210 8.95 8.14 -10.46
C THR A 210 7.56 7.85 -11.06
N GLU A 211 7.43 6.80 -11.88
CA GLU A 211 6.14 6.39 -12.46
C GLU A 211 5.17 5.91 -11.36
N LEU A 212 5.65 5.12 -10.41
CA LEU A 212 4.87 4.68 -9.26
C LEU A 212 4.46 5.86 -8.37
N ALA A 213 5.39 6.77 -8.08
CA ALA A 213 5.11 8.00 -7.35
C ALA A 213 4.11 8.89 -8.09
N GLN A 214 4.25 9.06 -9.41
CA GLN A 214 3.28 9.82 -10.21
C GLN A 214 1.89 9.20 -10.20
N ALA A 215 1.79 7.87 -10.27
CA ALA A 215 0.53 7.16 -10.13
C ALA A 215 -0.10 7.43 -8.75
N ILE A 216 0.68 7.32 -7.68
CA ILE A 216 0.24 7.61 -6.30
C ILE A 216 -0.17 9.09 -6.16
N PHE A 217 0.62 10.04 -6.66
CA PHE A 217 0.31 11.47 -6.58
C PHE A 217 -0.93 11.86 -7.39
N SER A 218 -1.14 11.26 -8.56
CA SER A 218 -2.34 11.52 -9.36
C SER A 218 -3.61 11.04 -8.67
N LEU A 219 -3.53 9.98 -7.85
CA LEU A 219 -4.64 9.42 -7.08
C LEU A 219 -4.99 10.27 -5.86
N THR A 220 -3.99 10.74 -5.14
CA THR A 220 -4.21 11.44 -3.86
C THR A 220 -4.58 12.91 -4.04
N GLY A 221 -4.52 13.47 -5.25
CA GLY A 221 -4.69 14.90 -5.49
C GLY A 221 -3.64 15.76 -4.77
N ALA A 222 -2.62 15.13 -4.21
CA ALA A 222 -1.54 15.82 -3.52
C ALA A 222 -0.77 16.66 -4.55
N LYS A 223 -0.69 17.95 -4.31
CA LYS A 223 0.20 18.82 -5.08
C LYS A 223 1.62 18.38 -4.81
N ARG A 224 2.39 18.22 -5.90
CA ARG A 224 3.82 17.99 -5.85
C ARG A 224 4.46 18.93 -4.82
N ILE A 225 5.11 18.37 -3.82
CA ILE A 225 5.96 19.15 -2.93
C ILE A 225 7.25 19.39 -3.73
N ASP A 226 7.36 20.58 -4.32
CA ASP A 226 8.60 20.99 -4.98
C ASP A 226 9.67 21.16 -3.90
N GLY A 227 10.61 20.24 -3.83
CA GLY A 227 11.76 20.34 -2.93
C GLY A 227 12.24 19.06 -2.26
N PHE A 228 12.32 17.96 -2.98
CA PHE A 228 13.21 16.85 -2.62
C PHE A 228 14.11 16.53 -3.80
#